data_61850cac7330e492870e52487186045e
#
_entry.id   61850cac7330e492870e52487186045e
#
_cell.length_a   1.000
_cell.length_b   1.000
_cell.length_c   1.000
_cell.angle_alpha   90.00
_cell.angle_beta   90.00
_cell.angle_gamma   90.00
#
_symmetry.space_group_name_H-M   'P 1'
#
loop_
_entity.id
_entity.type
_entity.pdbx_description
1 polymer ?
#
loop_
_entity_poly.entity_id
_entity_poly.type
_entity_poly.pdbx_seq_one_letter_code
_entity_poly.pdbx_strand_id
1 'polypeptide(L)'
;ELHRAGLDADWATLLWEVSSLPPAELAAAAAALNAAGRPDDCAQLLRQGVARPAGEIADAVAALERAGHGAQAQALLGAFIRVRTPQDAARVAAGDARRLVPRLLAAARAVSPARERDVVHALRVAGIVNPA
;
A
#
# COMPACT_ATOMS: atom_id res chain seq x y z
N GLU A 1 -20.99 27.56 -2.57
CA GLU A 1 -19.78 27.06 -2.22
C GLU A 1 -19.49 26.74 -0.76
N LEU A 2 -20.17 27.36 0.20
CA LEU A 2 -20.04 26.98 1.60
C LEU A 2 -20.36 25.49 1.80
N HIS A 3 -21.39 25.04 1.10
CA HIS A 3 -21.78 23.65 1.14
C HIS A 3 -20.66 22.74 0.61
N ARG A 4 -20.03 23.12 -0.48
CA ARG A 4 -18.93 22.36 -1.07
C ARG A 4 -17.72 22.33 -0.14
N ALA A 5 -17.37 23.45 0.48
CA ALA A 5 -16.26 23.51 1.42
C ALA A 5 -16.50 22.61 2.64
N GLY A 6 -17.76 22.58 3.13
CA GLY A 6 -18.14 21.70 4.22
C GLY A 6 -18.02 20.23 3.86
N LEU A 7 -18.43 19.86 2.64
CA LEU A 7 -18.31 18.50 2.15
C LEU A 7 -16.85 18.07 2.02
N ASP A 8 -15.97 18.96 1.55
CA ASP A 8 -14.55 18.65 1.42
C ASP A 8 -13.92 18.40 2.79
N ALA A 9 -14.25 19.21 3.79
CA ALA A 9 -13.74 19.02 5.15
C ALA A 9 -14.24 17.73 5.78
N ASP A 10 -15.52 17.40 5.60
CA ASP A 10 -16.10 16.16 6.10
C ASP A 10 -15.47 14.96 5.40
N TRP A 11 -15.21 15.09 4.11
CA TRP A 11 -14.58 14.03 3.33
C TRP A 11 -13.15 13.75 3.80
N ALA A 12 -12.37 14.80 4.08
CA ALA A 12 -11.01 14.65 4.59
C ALA A 12 -11.00 13.94 5.94
N THR A 13 -11.95 14.27 6.84
CA THR A 13 -12.11 13.62 8.13
C THR A 13 -12.47 12.14 7.94
N LEU A 14 -13.39 11.85 7.03
CA LEU A 14 -13.81 10.49 6.73
C LEU A 14 -12.65 9.66 6.20
N LEU A 15 -11.84 10.21 5.29
CA LEU A 15 -10.67 9.50 4.77
C LEU A 15 -9.67 9.18 5.88
N TRP A 16 -9.48 10.11 6.81
CA TRP A 16 -8.60 9.88 7.96
C TRP A 16 -9.11 8.70 8.81
N GLU A 17 -10.41 8.67 9.11
CA GLU A 17 -11.01 7.59 9.89
C GLU A 17 -10.92 6.26 9.17
N VAL A 18 -11.20 6.24 7.86
CA VAL A 18 -11.13 5.04 7.04
C VAL A 18 -9.71 4.50 6.96
N SER A 19 -8.70 5.38 6.90
CA SER A 19 -7.30 4.96 6.84
C SER A 19 -6.84 4.26 8.12
N SER A 20 -7.61 4.39 9.21
CA SER A 20 -7.33 3.72 10.49
C SER A 20 -8.03 2.36 10.63
N LEU A 21 -8.83 1.96 9.65
CA LEU A 21 -9.55 0.69 9.69
C LEU A 21 -8.60 -0.51 9.60
N PRO A 22 -9.05 -1.69 10.04
CA PRO A 22 -8.30 -2.93 9.81
C PRO A 22 -7.94 -3.12 8.33
N PRO A 23 -6.84 -3.83 8.04
CA PRO A 23 -6.33 -3.95 6.66
C PRO A 23 -7.37 -4.40 5.63
N ALA A 24 -8.19 -5.38 5.94
CA ALA A 24 -9.20 -5.87 5.00
C ALA A 24 -10.26 -4.82 4.70
N GLU A 25 -10.64 -4.02 5.71
CA GLU A 25 -11.63 -2.95 5.53
C GLU A 25 -11.04 -1.77 4.77
N LEU A 26 -9.76 -1.45 5.01
CA LEU A 26 -9.05 -0.45 4.22
C LEU A 26 -9.03 -0.86 2.74
N ALA A 27 -8.71 -2.11 2.47
CA ALA A 27 -8.68 -2.65 1.12
C ALA A 27 -10.07 -2.55 0.45
N ALA A 28 -11.12 -2.91 1.18
CA ALA A 28 -12.50 -2.82 0.66
C ALA A 28 -12.89 -1.37 0.37
N ALA A 29 -12.51 -0.43 1.23
CA ALA A 29 -12.80 0.99 1.02
C ALA A 29 -12.08 1.53 -0.21
N ALA A 30 -10.79 1.17 -0.39
CA ALA A 30 -10.02 1.59 -1.56
C ALA A 30 -10.64 1.04 -2.85
N ALA A 31 -11.02 -0.23 -2.85
CA ALA A 31 -11.66 -0.87 -4.00
C ALA A 31 -13.00 -0.20 -4.33
N ALA A 32 -13.80 0.12 -3.30
CA ALA A 32 -15.09 0.77 -3.49
C ALA A 32 -14.93 2.17 -4.10
N LEU A 33 -13.94 2.94 -3.65
CA LEU A 33 -13.67 4.27 -4.21
C LEU A 33 -13.26 4.17 -5.68
N ASN A 34 -12.42 3.21 -6.01
CA ASN A 34 -12.00 3.00 -7.39
C ASN A 34 -13.20 2.59 -8.27
N ALA A 35 -14.03 1.67 -7.79
CA ALA A 35 -15.23 1.20 -8.51
C ALA A 35 -16.26 2.32 -8.69
N ALA A 36 -16.32 3.27 -7.75
CA ALA A 36 -17.21 4.42 -7.83
C ALA A 36 -16.70 5.53 -8.76
N GLY A 37 -15.56 5.30 -9.46
CA GLY A 37 -14.99 6.30 -10.35
C GLY A 37 -14.28 7.43 -9.63
N ARG A 38 -13.72 7.15 -8.45
CA ARG A 38 -13.01 8.13 -7.63
C ARG A 38 -11.55 7.70 -7.42
N PRO A 39 -10.76 7.61 -8.51
CA PRO A 39 -9.38 7.09 -8.39
C PRO A 39 -8.46 7.99 -7.56
N ASP A 40 -8.68 9.32 -7.57
CA ASP A 40 -7.86 10.24 -6.78
C ASP A 40 -8.09 10.05 -5.28
N ASP A 41 -9.35 9.81 -4.88
CA ASP A 41 -9.68 9.53 -3.49
C ASP A 41 -9.14 8.17 -3.07
N CYS A 42 -9.20 7.19 -3.95
CA CYS A 42 -8.60 5.88 -3.70
C CYS A 42 -7.09 6.03 -3.46
N ALA A 43 -6.39 6.76 -4.33
CA ALA A 43 -4.95 6.99 -4.20
C ALA A 43 -4.62 7.72 -2.91
N GLN A 44 -5.41 8.72 -2.53
CA GLN A 44 -5.22 9.45 -1.27
C GLN A 44 -5.39 8.53 -0.05
N LEU A 45 -6.41 7.68 -0.06
CA LEU A 45 -6.65 6.72 1.01
C LEU A 45 -5.46 5.76 1.16
N LEU A 46 -4.96 5.24 0.06
CA LEU A 46 -3.79 4.35 0.08
C LEU A 46 -2.55 5.06 0.61
N ARG A 47 -2.33 6.33 0.21
CA ARG A 47 -1.20 7.10 0.73
C ARG A 47 -1.30 7.32 2.24
N GLN A 48 -2.50 7.58 2.76
CA GLN A 48 -2.70 7.73 4.20
C GLN A 48 -2.49 6.40 4.92
N GLY A 49 -2.80 5.29 4.27
CA GLY A 49 -2.66 3.96 4.85
C GLY A 49 -1.23 3.49 5.04
N VAL A 50 -0.22 4.14 4.40
CA VAL A 50 1.16 3.66 4.45
C VAL A 50 1.85 3.87 5.81
N ALA A 51 1.24 4.61 6.72
CA ALA A 51 1.78 4.79 8.07
C ALA A 51 1.57 3.56 8.96
N ARG A 52 0.86 2.56 8.48
CA ARG A 52 0.53 1.34 9.24
C ARG A 52 1.78 0.48 9.47
N PRO A 53 1.76 -0.38 10.49
CA PRO A 53 2.81 -1.40 10.64
C PRO A 53 2.94 -2.27 9.40
N ALA A 54 4.17 -2.75 9.14
CA ALA A 54 4.46 -3.52 7.94
C ALA A 54 3.56 -4.76 7.77
N GLY A 55 3.24 -5.44 8.87
CA GLY A 55 2.34 -6.60 8.81
C GLY A 55 0.94 -6.24 8.32
N GLU A 56 0.43 -5.06 8.68
CA GLU A 56 -0.87 -4.60 8.22
C GLU A 56 -0.85 -4.21 6.74
N ILE A 57 0.28 -3.67 6.27
CA ILE A 57 0.45 -3.41 4.83
C ILE A 57 0.41 -4.72 4.06
N ALA A 58 1.09 -5.75 4.54
CA ALA A 58 1.07 -7.08 3.92
C ALA A 58 -0.36 -7.64 3.86
N ASP A 59 -1.12 -7.50 4.95
CA ASP A 59 -2.50 -7.98 5.03
C ASP A 59 -3.42 -7.22 4.06
N ALA A 60 -3.24 -5.91 3.94
CA ALA A 60 -4.02 -5.09 3.02
C ALA A 60 -3.72 -5.46 1.56
N VAL A 61 -2.46 -5.69 1.22
CA VAL A 61 -2.06 -6.14 -0.11
C VAL A 61 -2.71 -7.50 -0.42
N ALA A 62 -2.64 -8.43 0.51
CA ALA A 62 -3.25 -9.76 0.33
C ALA A 62 -4.77 -9.65 0.12
N ALA A 63 -5.44 -8.80 0.90
CA ALA A 63 -6.89 -8.59 0.77
C ALA A 63 -7.25 -8.00 -0.59
N LEU A 64 -6.49 -7.01 -1.07
CA LEU A 64 -6.72 -6.40 -2.38
C LEU A 64 -6.53 -7.44 -3.49
N GLU A 65 -5.50 -8.26 -3.40
CA GLU A 65 -5.25 -9.29 -4.42
C GLU A 65 -6.31 -10.37 -4.44
N ARG A 66 -6.75 -10.83 -3.26
CA ARG A 66 -7.82 -11.83 -3.18
C ARG A 66 -9.13 -11.32 -3.78
N ALA A 67 -9.37 -10.02 -3.71
CA ALA A 67 -10.56 -9.40 -4.27
C ALA A 67 -10.39 -9.04 -5.76
N GLY A 68 -9.26 -9.35 -6.37
CA GLY A 68 -9.02 -9.06 -7.78
C GLY A 68 -8.58 -7.63 -8.05
N HIS A 69 -8.11 -6.91 -7.02
CA HIS A 69 -7.69 -5.51 -7.12
C HIS A 69 -6.17 -5.38 -7.08
N GLY A 70 -5.48 -6.10 -7.97
CA GLY A 70 -4.02 -6.11 -8.05
C GLY A 70 -3.41 -4.74 -8.31
N ALA A 71 -4.08 -3.89 -9.09
CA ALA A 71 -3.60 -2.53 -9.37
C ALA A 71 -3.55 -1.68 -8.11
N GLN A 72 -4.58 -1.78 -7.24
CA GLN A 72 -4.61 -1.06 -5.97
C GLN A 72 -3.57 -1.62 -5.00
N ALA A 73 -3.36 -2.93 -5.00
CA ALA A 73 -2.31 -3.56 -4.19
C ALA A 73 -0.94 -3.01 -4.58
N GLN A 74 -0.67 -2.92 -5.87
CA GLN A 74 0.59 -2.39 -6.39
C GLN A 74 0.74 -0.90 -6.05
N ALA A 75 -0.34 -0.13 -6.14
CA ALA A 75 -0.35 1.28 -5.78
C ALA A 75 -0.02 1.49 -4.29
N LEU A 76 -0.56 0.63 -3.42
CA LEU A 76 -0.28 0.68 -1.99
C LEU A 76 1.21 0.40 -1.72
N LEU A 77 1.75 -0.64 -2.32
CA LEU A 77 3.17 -0.97 -2.19
C LEU A 77 4.07 0.15 -2.70
N GLY A 78 3.74 0.76 -3.85
CA GLY A 78 4.50 1.87 -4.40
C GLY A 78 4.50 3.08 -3.47
N ALA A 79 3.34 3.43 -2.92
CA ALA A 79 3.23 4.52 -1.95
C ALA A 79 4.05 4.24 -0.70
N PHE A 80 4.02 3.01 -0.21
CA PHE A 80 4.79 2.57 0.94
C PHE A 80 6.30 2.72 0.69
N ILE A 81 6.78 2.25 -0.46
CA ILE A 81 8.20 2.30 -0.82
C ILE A 81 8.70 3.75 -0.93
N ARG A 82 7.84 4.67 -1.39
CA ARG A 82 8.23 6.08 -1.52
C ARG A 82 8.47 6.77 -0.18
N VAL A 83 7.76 6.38 0.86
CA VAL A 83 7.79 7.10 2.14
C VAL A 83 8.41 6.30 3.29
N ARG A 84 8.49 4.99 3.19
CA ARG A 84 9.03 4.14 4.24
C ARG A 84 10.44 3.66 3.87
N THR A 85 11.15 3.09 4.84
CA THR A 85 12.53 2.64 4.63
C THR A 85 12.57 1.30 3.90
N PRO A 86 13.70 0.97 3.23
CA PRO A 86 13.89 -0.37 2.65
C PRO A 86 13.78 -1.49 3.69
N GLN A 87 14.18 -1.22 4.94
CA GLN A 87 14.05 -2.18 6.04
C GLN A 87 12.58 -2.46 6.35
N ASP A 88 11.74 -1.42 6.32
CA ASP A 88 10.30 -1.60 6.49
C ASP A 88 9.71 -2.42 5.35
N ALA A 89 10.17 -2.21 4.13
CA ALA A 89 9.74 -2.99 2.98
C ALA A 89 10.09 -4.47 3.16
N ALA A 90 11.28 -4.78 3.68
CA ALA A 90 11.66 -6.15 3.98
C ALA A 90 10.72 -6.77 5.02
N ARG A 91 10.28 -6.00 6.01
CA ARG A 91 9.32 -6.47 7.01
C ARG A 91 7.96 -6.81 6.40
N VAL A 92 7.53 -6.06 5.39
CA VAL A 92 6.29 -6.38 4.66
C VAL A 92 6.39 -7.79 4.05
N ALA A 93 7.52 -8.12 3.46
CA ALA A 93 7.73 -9.40 2.81
C ALA A 93 7.91 -10.56 3.80
N ALA A 94 8.31 -10.28 5.04
CA ALA A 94 8.70 -11.32 6.00
C ALA A 94 7.61 -12.37 6.28
N GLY A 95 6.34 -11.98 6.24
CA GLY A 95 5.23 -12.89 6.54
C GLY A 95 4.89 -13.87 5.42
N ASP A 96 5.19 -13.50 4.17
CA ASP A 96 4.92 -14.34 3.00
C ASP A 96 5.87 -13.92 1.87
N ALA A 97 7.14 -14.27 2.02
CA ALA A 97 8.20 -13.85 1.10
C ALA A 97 7.93 -14.31 -0.33
N ARG A 98 7.50 -15.57 -0.49
CA ARG A 98 7.26 -16.13 -1.82
C ARG A 98 6.28 -15.31 -2.64
N ARG A 99 5.23 -14.81 -1.99
CA ARG A 99 4.17 -14.05 -2.64
C ARG A 99 4.53 -12.57 -2.74
N LEU A 100 5.10 -12.00 -1.69
CA LEU A 100 5.28 -10.56 -1.56
C LEU A 100 6.57 -10.03 -2.17
N VAL A 101 7.65 -10.79 -2.17
CA VAL A 101 8.94 -10.32 -2.71
C VAL A 101 8.83 -9.91 -4.19
N PRO A 102 8.24 -10.71 -5.10
CA PRO A 102 8.11 -10.29 -6.49
C PRO A 102 7.30 -9.01 -6.66
N ARG A 103 6.22 -8.87 -5.88
CA ARG A 103 5.35 -7.69 -5.95
C ARG A 103 6.03 -6.45 -5.40
N LEU A 104 6.76 -6.63 -4.32
CA LEU A 104 7.50 -5.55 -3.68
C LEU A 104 8.61 -5.04 -4.60
N LEU A 105 9.35 -5.93 -5.25
CA LEU A 105 10.40 -5.55 -6.18
C LEU A 105 9.85 -4.87 -7.43
N ALA A 106 8.70 -5.33 -7.93
CA ALA A 106 8.03 -4.67 -9.06
C ALA A 106 7.62 -3.25 -8.70
N ALA A 107 7.07 -3.05 -7.49
CA ALA A 107 6.71 -1.71 -7.02
C ALA A 107 7.94 -0.82 -6.84
N ALA A 108 9.02 -1.35 -6.29
CA ALA A 108 10.25 -0.61 -6.10
C ALA A 108 10.87 -0.19 -7.45
N ARG A 109 10.85 -1.10 -8.42
CA ARG A 109 11.34 -0.82 -9.78
C ARG A 109 10.53 0.29 -10.43
N ALA A 110 9.23 0.30 -10.23
CA ALA A 110 8.36 1.35 -10.77
C ALA A 110 8.64 2.71 -10.14
N VAL A 111 9.15 2.75 -8.90
CA VAL A 111 9.56 4.01 -8.26
C VAL A 111 10.91 4.47 -8.85
N SER A 112 11.94 3.64 -8.79
CA SER A 112 13.25 3.92 -9.39
C SER A 112 14.15 2.69 -9.31
N PRO A 113 15.19 2.60 -10.18
CA PRO A 113 16.19 1.53 -10.06
C PRO A 113 16.93 1.57 -8.74
N ALA A 114 17.18 2.75 -8.19
CA ALA A 114 17.85 2.89 -6.89
C ALA A 114 17.02 2.29 -5.77
N ARG A 115 15.71 2.54 -5.78
CA ARG A 115 14.80 1.96 -4.79
C ARG A 115 14.77 0.44 -4.88
N GLU A 116 14.76 -0.10 -6.09
CA GLU A 116 14.81 -1.55 -6.28
C GLU A 116 16.07 -2.13 -5.66
N ARG A 117 17.23 -1.53 -5.91
CA ARG A 117 18.50 -2.00 -5.33
C ARG A 117 18.48 -1.93 -3.82
N ASP A 118 17.96 -0.86 -3.24
CA ASP A 118 17.87 -0.68 -1.79
C ASP A 118 17.00 -1.75 -1.15
N VAL A 119 15.86 -2.06 -1.77
CA VAL A 119 14.94 -3.09 -1.26
C VAL A 119 15.57 -4.47 -1.38
N VAL A 120 16.23 -4.78 -2.50
CA VAL A 120 16.94 -6.05 -2.67
C VAL A 120 17.99 -6.22 -1.58
N HIS A 121 18.77 -5.18 -1.31
CA HIS A 121 19.78 -5.21 -0.26
C HIS A 121 19.16 -5.46 1.12
N ALA A 122 18.09 -4.75 1.44
CA ALA A 122 17.40 -4.91 2.72
C ALA A 122 16.84 -6.33 2.89
N LEU A 123 16.30 -6.91 1.82
CA LEU A 123 15.82 -8.29 1.85
C LEU A 123 16.94 -9.28 2.14
N ARG A 124 18.09 -9.08 1.56
CA ARG A 124 19.27 -9.93 1.81
C ARG A 124 19.77 -9.80 3.25
N VAL A 125 19.85 -8.58 3.77
CA VAL A 125 20.26 -8.34 5.15
C VAL A 125 19.29 -8.98 6.14
N ALA A 126 18.01 -8.96 5.82
CA ALA A 126 16.97 -9.58 6.66
C ALA A 126 16.91 -11.10 6.53
N GLY A 127 17.70 -11.69 5.64
CA GLY A 127 17.68 -13.13 5.40
C GLY A 127 16.50 -13.59 4.57
N ILE A 128 15.81 -12.68 3.89
CA ILE A 128 14.69 -12.98 3.01
C ILE A 128 15.23 -13.07 1.60
N VAL A 129 15.28 -14.29 1.06
CA VAL A 129 15.83 -14.54 -0.28
C VAL A 129 14.71 -14.51 -1.31
N ASN A 130 15.00 -13.97 -2.49
CA ASN A 130 14.09 -14.09 -3.61
C ASN A 130 13.95 -15.58 -3.95
N PRO A 131 12.73 -16.13 -3.90
CA PRO A 131 12.50 -17.57 -4.13
C PRO A 131 12.53 -17.96 -5.59
N ALA A 132 13.22 -17.22 -6.42
CA ALA A 132 13.31 -17.48 -7.85
C ALA A 132 13.73 -18.91 -8.19
#